data_17fb5579113b36a8f8cd7dd993d85216
#
_entry.id   17fb5579113b36a8f8cd7dd993d85216
#
_cell.length_a   1.000
_cell.length_b   1.000
_cell.length_c   1.000
_cell.angle_alpha   90.00
_cell.angle_beta   90.00
_cell.angle_gamma   90.00
#
_symmetry.space_group_name_H-M   'P 1'
#
loop_
_entity.id
_entity.type
_entity.pdbx_description
1 polymer ?
#
loop_
_entity_poly.entity_id
_entity_poly.type
_entity_poly.pdbx_seq_one_letter_code
_entity_poly.pdbx_strand_id
1 'polypeptide(L)'
;VSSEDDDARRAAARALVEHQNTEPPFVLCGPTGTLIADGVRRRYGEVAAAQAALRSGEAPIVLGALPFDVTRPASLLTAETVNATDRLPDWPPDGLPPVRVAEAVPPPAEYRDRIRRACEQLAAADNPLDKVVLARALRLVADAPLDARVILHRLIAADPAAYGYLVDLTAAGDEYAGTALVGASPELLVALTGDRVECKPFAGSAPRAADPETDAANGAALAASAKNRHEHQLVIETIRAALEPLCDDLSIAAEPQLGSTATVWHLCTPITARLRDTSSTAIDLALALHPTPAVGGVPTKAAMGLITELEGDRGFYAGAVGWCDARGDGRWVVSLRCAQLSTDRRSVLARAGGGIVAESDPDEEVAETTTKFGTILNALGVVQ
;
A
#
# COMPACT_ATOMS: atom_id res chain seq x y z
N VAL A 1 48.84 24.05 -6.32
CA VAL A 1 47.46 23.58 -6.28
C VAL A 1 46.61 24.79 -6.57
N SER A 2 45.95 24.85 -7.73
CA SER A 2 45.25 26.03 -8.21
C SER A 2 43.88 26.19 -7.52
N SER A 3 43.39 27.43 -7.40
CA SER A 3 42.07 27.74 -6.83
C SER A 3 40.93 27.05 -7.58
N GLU A 4 41.14 26.67 -8.84
CA GLU A 4 40.19 25.93 -9.68
C GLU A 4 40.00 24.47 -9.22
N ASP A 5 41.04 23.82 -8.68
CA ASP A 5 40.95 22.46 -8.15
C ASP A 5 40.18 22.43 -6.81
N ASP A 6 40.26 23.51 -6.03
CA ASP A 6 39.54 23.65 -4.76
C ASP A 6 38.04 23.96 -5.00
N ASP A 7 37.74 24.76 -6.01
CA ASP A 7 36.36 25.05 -6.42
C ASP A 7 35.65 23.85 -7.06
N ALA A 8 36.38 23.08 -7.86
CA ALA A 8 35.87 21.83 -8.42
C ALA A 8 35.59 20.77 -7.34
N ARG A 9 36.48 20.66 -6.32
CA ARG A 9 36.25 19.77 -5.16
C ARG A 9 35.08 20.21 -4.30
N ARG A 10 34.92 21.52 -4.08
CA ARG A 10 33.78 22.08 -3.34
C ARG A 10 32.47 21.91 -4.11
N ALA A 11 32.48 22.09 -5.42
CA ALA A 11 31.32 21.83 -6.28
C ALA A 11 30.93 20.34 -6.31
N ALA A 12 31.93 19.44 -6.41
CA ALA A 12 31.71 18.00 -6.33
C ALA A 12 31.19 17.57 -4.94
N ALA A 13 31.73 18.13 -3.85
CA ALA A 13 31.26 17.87 -2.50
C ALA A 13 29.83 18.41 -2.27
N ARG A 14 29.49 19.59 -2.81
CA ARG A 14 28.12 20.11 -2.79
C ARG A 14 27.18 19.27 -3.61
N ALA A 15 27.56 18.83 -4.81
CA ALA A 15 26.76 17.94 -5.64
C ALA A 15 26.54 16.58 -4.96
N LEU A 16 27.56 16.07 -4.24
CA LEU A 16 27.44 14.82 -3.45
C LEU A 16 26.48 15.00 -2.26
N VAL A 17 26.54 16.12 -1.56
CA VAL A 17 25.65 16.47 -0.44
C VAL A 17 24.22 16.75 -0.94
N GLU A 18 24.08 17.42 -2.09
CA GLU A 18 22.77 17.60 -2.74
C GLU A 18 22.19 16.27 -3.25
N HIS A 19 23.02 15.39 -3.77
CA HIS A 19 22.58 14.04 -4.19
C HIS A 19 22.20 13.15 -2.99
N GLN A 20 22.88 13.30 -1.85
CA GLN A 20 22.52 12.61 -0.60
C GLN A 20 21.26 13.21 0.06
N ASN A 21 20.86 14.41 -0.31
CA ASN A 21 19.70 15.12 0.26
C ASN A 21 18.42 15.01 -0.59
N THR A 22 18.48 14.49 -1.80
CA THR A 22 17.29 14.30 -2.64
C THR A 22 16.50 13.08 -2.18
N GLU A 23 15.19 13.27 -2.03
CA GLU A 23 14.25 12.19 -1.76
C GLU A 23 14.25 11.19 -2.94
N PRO A 24 14.50 9.88 -2.73
CA PRO A 24 14.53 8.92 -3.81
C PRO A 24 13.14 8.79 -4.45
N PRO A 25 13.02 8.71 -5.78
CA PRO A 25 11.72 8.61 -6.45
C PRO A 25 10.99 7.30 -6.18
N PHE A 26 11.71 6.27 -5.73
CA PHE A 26 11.12 5.01 -5.33
C PHE A 26 11.99 4.28 -4.30
N VAL A 27 11.32 3.77 -3.28
CA VAL A 27 11.87 2.81 -2.32
C VAL A 27 10.83 1.73 -2.08
N LEU A 28 11.24 0.48 -2.06
CA LEU A 28 10.46 -0.64 -1.55
C LEU A 28 11.37 -1.51 -0.69
N CYS A 29 11.09 -1.61 0.60
CA CYS A 29 11.82 -2.46 1.53
C CYS A 29 10.88 -3.48 2.19
N GLY A 30 11.44 -4.59 2.64
CA GLY A 30 10.67 -5.64 3.29
C GLY A 30 11.54 -6.83 3.66
N PRO A 31 10.94 -7.97 4.06
CA PRO A 31 11.65 -9.15 4.53
C PRO A 31 12.67 -9.73 3.53
N THR A 32 12.55 -9.38 2.26
CA THR A 32 13.41 -9.90 1.17
C THR A 32 14.44 -8.90 0.66
N GLY A 33 14.66 -7.80 1.40
CA GLY A 33 15.61 -6.75 1.04
C GLY A 33 14.94 -5.44 0.65
N THR A 34 15.73 -4.52 0.15
CA THR A 34 15.35 -3.14 -0.18
C THR A 34 15.79 -2.82 -1.61
N LEU A 35 14.87 -2.25 -2.40
CA LEU A 35 15.15 -1.61 -3.67
C LEU A 35 15.05 -0.10 -3.52
N ILE A 36 16.06 0.64 -4.01
CA ILE A 36 16.10 2.09 -4.01
C ILE A 36 16.41 2.56 -5.42
N ALA A 37 15.57 3.43 -5.95
CA ALA A 37 15.81 4.08 -7.23
C ALA A 37 16.39 5.47 -7.00
N ASP A 38 17.39 5.83 -7.79
CA ASP A 38 17.98 7.17 -7.83
C ASP A 38 17.88 7.75 -9.23
N GLY A 39 17.50 9.01 -9.32
CA GLY A 39 17.22 9.69 -10.57
C GLY A 39 16.02 9.11 -11.33
N VAL A 40 15.47 9.86 -12.26
CA VAL A 40 14.38 9.40 -13.11
C VAL A 40 14.77 9.52 -14.55
N ARG A 41 14.83 8.36 -15.23
CA ARG A 41 15.13 8.32 -16.68
C ARG A 41 13.86 8.58 -17.49
N ARG A 42 12.75 7.94 -17.12
CA ARG A 42 11.46 8.08 -17.82
C ARG A 42 10.29 7.83 -16.86
N ARG A 43 9.20 8.55 -17.06
CA ARG A 43 7.93 8.39 -16.37
C ARG A 43 6.86 7.82 -17.29
N TYR A 44 5.97 6.99 -16.73
CA TYR A 44 4.85 6.38 -17.44
C TYR A 44 3.57 6.58 -16.61
N GLY A 45 2.60 7.30 -17.17
CA GLY A 45 1.24 7.38 -16.64
C GLY A 45 0.38 6.17 -17.05
N GLU A 46 0.75 5.52 -18.17
CA GLU A 46 0.01 4.40 -18.72
C GLU A 46 0.74 3.08 -18.46
N VAL A 47 0.07 2.12 -17.83
CA VAL A 47 0.64 0.79 -17.53
C VAL A 47 1.09 0.09 -18.82
N ALA A 48 0.29 0.17 -19.88
CA ALA A 48 0.62 -0.44 -21.17
C ALA A 48 1.92 0.09 -21.77
N ALA A 49 2.23 1.37 -21.59
CA ALA A 49 3.48 1.97 -22.04
C ALA A 49 4.69 1.44 -21.24
N ALA A 50 4.56 1.30 -19.94
CA ALA A 50 5.58 0.71 -19.07
C ALA A 50 5.85 -0.77 -19.43
N GLN A 51 4.78 -1.55 -19.63
CA GLN A 51 4.90 -2.94 -20.07
C GLN A 51 5.54 -3.08 -21.47
N ALA A 52 5.22 -2.16 -22.39
CA ALA A 52 5.87 -2.14 -23.70
C ALA A 52 7.37 -1.87 -23.59
N ALA A 53 7.79 -0.96 -22.72
CA ALA A 53 9.20 -0.66 -22.47
C ALA A 53 9.97 -1.85 -21.87
N LEU A 54 9.33 -2.62 -20.96
CA LEU A 54 9.90 -3.88 -20.44
C LEU A 54 10.06 -4.91 -21.54
N ARG A 55 9.01 -5.17 -22.33
CA ARG A 55 9.04 -6.18 -23.42
C ARG A 55 10.02 -5.86 -24.54
N SER A 56 10.20 -4.58 -24.85
CA SER A 56 11.16 -4.14 -25.88
C SER A 56 12.62 -4.13 -25.39
N GLY A 57 12.85 -4.30 -24.08
CA GLY A 57 14.18 -4.17 -23.47
C GLY A 57 14.64 -2.71 -23.30
N GLU A 58 13.78 -1.71 -23.59
CA GLU A 58 14.07 -0.29 -23.32
C GLU A 58 14.20 -0.01 -21.84
N ALA A 59 13.38 -0.68 -21.02
CA ALA A 59 13.41 -0.60 -19.57
C ALA A 59 13.90 -1.93 -18.97
N PRO A 60 15.00 -1.97 -18.21
CA PRO A 60 15.42 -3.16 -17.49
C PRO A 60 14.51 -3.47 -16.30
N ILE A 61 13.91 -2.45 -15.72
CA ILE A 61 12.98 -2.53 -14.58
C ILE A 61 12.04 -1.32 -14.60
N VAL A 62 10.79 -1.54 -14.22
CA VAL A 62 9.78 -0.51 -13.96
C VAL A 62 9.39 -0.57 -12.50
N LEU A 63 9.32 0.59 -11.84
CA LEU A 63 9.00 0.74 -10.42
C LEU A 63 7.88 1.80 -10.27
N GLY A 64 7.09 1.71 -9.21
CA GLY A 64 6.11 2.75 -8.92
C GLY A 64 4.84 2.25 -8.26
N ALA A 65 3.73 2.94 -8.57
CA ALA A 65 2.43 2.67 -7.99
C ALA A 65 1.31 2.58 -9.04
N LEU A 66 0.39 1.66 -8.79
CA LEU A 66 -0.90 1.54 -9.47
C LEU A 66 -1.98 2.19 -8.60
N PRO A 67 -2.90 2.98 -9.17
CA PRO A 67 -4.00 3.56 -8.41
C PRO A 67 -5.02 2.48 -8.00
N PHE A 68 -5.92 2.83 -7.07
CA PHE A 68 -7.04 1.95 -6.69
C PHE A 68 -7.94 1.63 -7.90
N ASP A 69 -8.30 2.65 -8.65
CA ASP A 69 -8.99 2.49 -9.93
C ASP A 69 -7.94 2.44 -11.06
N VAL A 70 -7.65 1.25 -11.55
CA VAL A 70 -6.63 1.02 -12.61
C VAL A 70 -7.00 1.62 -13.96
N THR A 71 -8.18 2.21 -14.12
CA THR A 71 -8.54 3.00 -15.32
C THR A 71 -7.97 4.42 -15.26
N ARG A 72 -7.49 4.85 -14.09
CA ARG A 72 -6.80 6.11 -13.88
C ARG A 72 -5.30 5.97 -14.17
N PRO A 73 -4.60 7.09 -14.43
CA PRO A 73 -3.15 7.06 -14.64
C PRO A 73 -2.40 6.46 -13.45
N ALA A 74 -1.44 5.58 -13.77
CA ALA A 74 -0.49 5.03 -12.81
C ALA A 74 0.70 6.00 -12.60
N SER A 75 1.48 5.80 -11.56
CA SER A 75 2.78 6.46 -11.39
C SER A 75 3.90 5.44 -11.47
N LEU A 76 4.38 5.20 -12.67
CA LEU A 76 5.45 4.26 -12.97
C LEU A 76 6.66 4.99 -13.53
N LEU A 77 7.85 4.47 -13.27
CA LEU A 77 9.10 5.04 -13.77
C LEU A 77 10.17 4.00 -14.05
N THR A 78 11.13 4.39 -14.88
CA THR A 78 12.46 3.81 -14.92
C THR A 78 13.44 4.80 -14.31
N ALA A 79 14.34 4.29 -13.47
CA ALA A 79 15.34 5.11 -12.80
C ALA A 79 16.67 5.15 -13.58
N GLU A 80 17.53 6.11 -13.25
CA GLU A 80 18.90 6.15 -13.74
C GLU A 80 19.71 5.01 -13.14
N THR A 81 19.55 4.78 -11.83
CA THR A 81 20.12 3.64 -11.12
C THR A 81 19.09 3.00 -10.17
N VAL A 82 19.21 1.69 -9.99
CA VAL A 82 18.46 0.92 -9.01
C VAL A 82 19.42 0.10 -8.19
N ASN A 83 19.40 0.32 -6.88
CA ASN A 83 20.27 -0.34 -5.91
C ASN A 83 19.46 -1.34 -5.09
N ALA A 84 19.95 -2.57 -4.98
CA ALA A 84 19.42 -3.58 -4.07
C ALA A 84 20.32 -3.67 -2.84
N THR A 85 19.72 -3.56 -1.65
CA THR A 85 20.42 -3.64 -0.36
C THR A 85 19.62 -4.50 0.63
N ASP A 86 20.25 -4.96 1.70
CA ASP A 86 19.57 -5.77 2.70
C ASP A 86 18.65 -4.93 3.60
N ARG A 87 18.91 -3.64 3.74
CA ARG A 87 18.18 -2.72 4.63
C ARG A 87 18.14 -1.31 4.06
N LEU A 88 17.27 -0.47 4.64
CA LEU A 88 17.25 0.96 4.36
C LEU A 88 18.61 1.59 4.70
N PRO A 89 19.05 2.60 3.92
CA PRO A 89 20.21 3.39 4.27
C PRO A 89 20.05 4.09 5.61
N ASP A 90 21.17 4.37 6.26
CA ASP A 90 21.22 5.26 7.42
C ASP A 90 21.04 6.71 6.94
N TRP A 91 19.81 7.09 6.60
CA TRP A 91 19.49 8.49 6.31
C TRP A 91 19.61 9.33 7.57
N PRO A 92 19.96 10.63 7.45
CA PRO A 92 20.11 11.49 8.61
C PRO A 92 18.86 11.41 9.50
N PRO A 93 19.00 11.24 10.81
CA PRO A 93 17.88 11.12 11.75
C PRO A 93 17.34 12.52 12.10
N ASP A 94 16.96 13.31 11.09
CA ASP A 94 16.32 14.59 11.35
C ASP A 94 14.94 14.37 11.95
N GLY A 95 14.61 15.16 12.96
CA GLY A 95 13.30 15.16 13.56
C GLY A 95 12.25 15.65 12.55
N LEU A 96 11.01 15.14 12.66
CA LEU A 96 9.90 15.73 11.93
C LEU A 96 9.42 17.00 12.65
N PRO A 97 8.99 18.03 11.90
CA PRO A 97 8.32 19.20 12.49
C PRO A 97 7.00 18.76 13.15
N PRO A 98 6.43 19.60 14.04
CA PRO A 98 5.11 19.35 14.60
C PRO A 98 4.06 19.14 13.52
N VAL A 99 3.24 18.10 13.69
CA VAL A 99 2.14 17.75 12.80
C VAL A 99 0.85 17.67 13.62
N ARG A 100 -0.23 18.19 13.06
CA ARG A 100 -1.56 18.14 13.68
C ARG A 100 -2.63 17.68 12.71
N VAL A 101 -3.65 17.01 13.21
CA VAL A 101 -4.85 16.70 12.44
C VAL A 101 -5.63 17.99 12.23
N ALA A 102 -5.86 18.32 10.97
CA ALA A 102 -6.65 19.48 10.58
C ALA A 102 -8.12 19.12 10.38
N GLU A 103 -8.40 17.95 9.77
CA GLU A 103 -9.76 17.55 9.41
C GLU A 103 -9.87 16.03 9.28
N ALA A 104 -11.03 15.48 9.64
CA ALA A 104 -11.45 14.11 9.33
C ALA A 104 -12.43 14.14 8.14
N VAL A 105 -12.20 13.35 7.09
CA VAL A 105 -12.95 13.36 5.83
C VAL A 105 -13.42 11.95 5.48
N PRO A 106 -14.69 11.62 5.61
CA PRO A 106 -15.69 12.39 6.33
C PRO A 106 -15.47 12.38 7.85
N PRO A 107 -16.17 13.26 8.58
CA PRO A 107 -16.23 13.16 10.04
C PRO A 107 -16.77 11.80 10.49
N PRO A 108 -16.42 11.31 11.71
CA PRO A 108 -16.84 9.99 12.19
C PRO A 108 -18.36 9.74 12.14
N ALA A 109 -19.18 10.76 12.40
CA ALA A 109 -20.63 10.64 12.33
C ALA A 109 -21.12 10.34 10.92
N GLU A 110 -20.60 11.05 9.92
CA GLU A 110 -20.95 10.82 8.52
C GLU A 110 -20.42 9.46 8.03
N TYR A 111 -19.23 9.04 8.50
CA TYR A 111 -18.69 7.72 8.17
C TYR A 111 -19.58 6.60 8.71
N ARG A 112 -20.13 6.74 9.94
CA ARG A 112 -21.16 5.81 10.47
C ARG A 112 -22.38 5.72 9.56
N ASP A 113 -22.86 6.87 9.06
CA ASP A 113 -24.02 6.89 8.17
C ASP A 113 -23.75 6.21 6.84
N ARG A 114 -22.52 6.36 6.29
CA ARG A 114 -22.09 5.63 5.10
C ARG A 114 -22.05 4.12 5.34
N ILE A 115 -21.54 3.68 6.50
CA ILE A 115 -21.52 2.26 6.89
C ILE A 115 -22.96 1.73 7.01
N ARG A 116 -23.89 2.43 7.68
CA ARG A 116 -25.30 2.01 7.76
C ARG A 116 -25.93 1.82 6.38
N ARG A 117 -25.71 2.77 5.46
CA ARG A 117 -26.19 2.64 4.07
C ARG A 117 -25.61 1.42 3.38
N ALA A 118 -24.34 1.13 3.59
CA ALA A 118 -23.71 -0.05 3.03
C ALA A 118 -24.29 -1.33 3.61
N CYS A 119 -24.50 -1.41 4.95
CA CYS A 119 -25.15 -2.55 5.60
C CYS A 119 -26.59 -2.76 5.10
N GLU A 120 -27.37 -1.70 4.92
CA GLU A 120 -28.73 -1.76 4.35
C GLU A 120 -28.72 -2.33 2.92
N GLN A 121 -27.77 -1.90 2.09
CA GLN A 121 -27.61 -2.43 0.72
C GLN A 121 -27.16 -3.91 0.73
N LEU A 122 -26.21 -4.25 1.58
CA LEU A 122 -25.71 -5.63 1.73
C LEU A 122 -26.80 -6.59 2.24
N ALA A 123 -27.72 -6.11 3.06
CA ALA A 123 -28.84 -6.90 3.59
C ALA A 123 -30.03 -7.02 2.61
N ALA A 124 -30.05 -6.24 1.52
CA ALA A 124 -31.16 -6.27 0.56
C ALA A 124 -31.11 -7.54 -0.30
N ALA A 125 -32.22 -8.27 -0.38
CA ALA A 125 -32.31 -9.59 -1.00
C ALA A 125 -32.01 -9.60 -2.51
N ASP A 126 -32.16 -8.48 -3.19
CA ASP A 126 -31.90 -8.29 -4.63
C ASP A 126 -30.55 -7.65 -4.94
N ASN A 127 -29.74 -7.35 -3.91
CA ASN A 127 -28.41 -6.78 -4.08
C ASN A 127 -27.38 -7.91 -4.22
N PRO A 128 -26.54 -7.93 -5.26
CA PRO A 128 -25.50 -8.93 -5.44
C PRO A 128 -24.28 -8.73 -4.55
N LEU A 129 -24.22 -7.64 -3.74
CA LEU A 129 -23.04 -7.26 -2.97
C LEU A 129 -22.96 -8.08 -1.68
N ASP A 130 -21.87 -8.83 -1.50
CA ASP A 130 -21.60 -9.63 -0.28
C ASP A 130 -20.69 -8.90 0.70
N LYS A 131 -19.82 -8.04 0.19
CA LYS A 131 -18.83 -7.28 0.96
C LYS A 131 -18.44 -6.01 0.25
N VAL A 132 -18.22 -4.93 1.01
CA VAL A 132 -17.55 -3.71 0.52
C VAL A 132 -16.55 -3.22 1.56
N VAL A 133 -15.42 -2.67 1.13
CA VAL A 133 -14.48 -1.98 2.03
C VAL A 133 -14.74 -0.49 1.91
N LEU A 134 -15.08 0.16 3.02
CA LEU A 134 -15.24 1.62 3.07
C LEU A 134 -14.07 2.26 3.79
N ALA A 135 -13.65 3.43 3.32
CA ALA A 135 -12.53 4.17 3.88
C ALA A 135 -12.92 5.61 4.23
N ARG A 136 -12.15 6.19 5.14
CA ARG A 136 -12.15 7.62 5.46
C ARG A 136 -10.74 8.16 5.48
N ALA A 137 -10.60 9.47 5.50
CA ALA A 137 -9.31 10.14 5.48
C ALA A 137 -9.12 11.09 6.67
N LEU A 138 -7.85 11.34 6.99
CA LEU A 138 -7.42 12.46 7.83
C LEU A 138 -6.55 13.39 6.99
N ARG A 139 -6.88 14.68 7.02
CA ARG A 139 -6.00 15.74 6.54
C ARG A 139 -5.16 16.22 7.70
N LEU A 140 -3.85 16.22 7.52
CA LEU A 140 -2.91 16.71 8.53
C LEU A 140 -2.09 17.85 7.92
N VAL A 141 -1.61 18.73 8.77
CA VAL A 141 -0.72 19.85 8.39
C VAL A 141 0.51 19.86 9.28
N ALA A 142 1.64 20.18 8.68
CA ALA A 142 2.93 20.29 9.34
C ALA A 142 3.40 21.75 9.35
N ASP A 143 4.09 22.16 10.39
CA ASP A 143 4.61 23.54 10.56
C ASP A 143 5.76 23.84 9.60
N ALA A 144 6.46 22.79 9.11
CA ALA A 144 7.52 22.87 8.12
C ALA A 144 7.48 21.66 7.19
N PRO A 145 8.22 21.64 6.06
CA PRO A 145 8.27 20.49 5.17
C PRO A 145 8.69 19.21 5.88
N LEU A 146 7.96 18.12 5.61
CA LEU A 146 8.24 16.78 6.11
C LEU A 146 9.25 16.06 5.22
N ASP A 147 10.17 15.30 5.81
CA ASP A 147 11.03 14.37 5.08
C ASP A 147 10.37 13.00 5.03
N ALA A 148 9.99 12.54 3.84
CA ALA A 148 9.35 11.25 3.64
C ALA A 148 10.26 10.07 4.03
N ARG A 149 11.59 10.24 3.96
CA ARG A 149 12.56 9.21 4.38
C ARG A 149 12.50 8.98 5.89
N VAL A 150 12.35 10.04 6.67
CA VAL A 150 12.18 9.95 8.14
C VAL A 150 10.88 9.25 8.48
N ILE A 151 9.78 9.55 7.77
CA ILE A 151 8.49 8.88 7.95
C ILE A 151 8.64 7.40 7.65
N LEU A 152 9.23 7.03 6.50
CA LEU A 152 9.46 5.64 6.10
C LEU A 152 10.30 4.89 7.14
N HIS A 153 11.39 5.50 7.60
CA HIS A 153 12.27 4.90 8.61
C HIS A 153 11.51 4.60 9.91
N ARG A 154 10.68 5.53 10.39
CA ARG A 154 9.84 5.34 11.59
C ARG A 154 8.79 4.25 11.42
N LEU A 155 8.17 4.17 10.23
CA LEU A 155 7.21 3.11 9.91
C LEU A 155 7.85 1.72 9.99
N ILE A 156 9.04 1.55 9.40
CA ILE A 156 9.75 0.26 9.39
C ILE A 156 10.37 -0.06 10.75
N ALA A 157 10.81 0.95 11.50
CA ALA A 157 11.27 0.74 12.89
C ALA A 157 10.14 0.24 13.80
N ALA A 158 8.89 0.69 13.56
CA ALA A 158 7.72 0.24 14.31
C ALA A 158 7.22 -1.15 13.88
N ASP A 159 7.38 -1.53 12.61
CA ASP A 159 6.98 -2.84 12.07
C ASP A 159 8.00 -3.33 11.03
N PRO A 160 9.08 -3.98 11.48
CA PRO A 160 10.14 -4.48 10.58
C PRO A 160 9.68 -5.60 9.62
N ALA A 161 8.52 -6.22 9.88
CA ALA A 161 7.96 -7.27 9.02
C ALA A 161 7.12 -6.69 7.87
N ALA A 162 6.75 -5.41 7.91
CA ALA A 162 5.97 -4.75 6.88
C ALA A 162 6.83 -4.44 5.63
N TYR A 163 6.14 -4.21 4.52
CA TYR A 163 6.74 -3.67 3.30
C TYR A 163 6.66 -2.15 3.35
N GLY A 164 7.79 -1.50 3.63
CA GLY A 164 7.89 -0.04 3.59
C GLY A 164 8.09 0.46 2.17
N TYR A 165 7.48 1.59 1.85
CA TYR A 165 7.61 2.17 0.52
C TYR A 165 7.56 3.69 0.52
N LEU A 166 8.22 4.27 -0.47
CA LEU A 166 8.17 5.68 -0.85
C LEU A 166 8.11 5.75 -2.37
N VAL A 167 7.15 6.49 -2.91
CA VAL A 167 6.92 6.58 -4.36
C VAL A 167 6.64 8.02 -4.77
N ASP A 168 7.37 8.54 -5.75
CA ASP A 168 7.04 9.76 -6.48
C ASP A 168 5.79 9.53 -7.35
N LEU A 169 4.75 10.32 -7.14
CA LEU A 169 3.49 10.17 -7.86
C LEU A 169 3.39 11.06 -9.11
N THR A 170 4.41 11.81 -9.44
CA THR A 170 4.41 12.79 -10.54
C THR A 170 3.98 12.21 -11.90
N ALA A 171 4.26 10.94 -12.17
CA ALA A 171 3.90 10.31 -13.45
C ALA A 171 2.38 10.14 -13.64
N ALA A 172 1.59 10.24 -12.60
CA ALA A 172 0.13 10.10 -12.65
C ALA A 172 -0.61 11.35 -13.14
N GLY A 173 0.11 12.43 -13.44
CA GLY A 173 -0.45 13.65 -14.01
C GLY A 173 -0.33 14.88 -13.11
N ASP A 174 -0.87 16.01 -13.59
CA ASP A 174 -0.63 17.33 -12.98
C ASP A 174 -1.09 17.43 -11.51
N GLU A 175 -2.19 16.78 -11.16
CA GLU A 175 -2.70 16.77 -9.76
C GLU A 175 -1.76 16.07 -8.77
N TYR A 176 -0.89 15.16 -9.29
CA TYR A 176 0.10 14.43 -8.50
C TYR A 176 1.52 14.99 -8.64
N ALA A 177 1.72 16.05 -9.44
CA ALA A 177 3.04 16.62 -9.70
C ALA A 177 3.77 16.99 -8.40
N GLY A 178 4.92 16.38 -8.17
CA GLY A 178 5.75 16.59 -6.97
C GLY A 178 5.16 15.99 -5.69
N THR A 179 4.04 15.28 -5.72
CA THR A 179 3.51 14.59 -4.54
C THR A 179 4.19 13.23 -4.35
N ALA A 180 4.17 12.71 -3.13
CA ALA A 180 4.74 11.41 -2.80
C ALA A 180 3.78 10.56 -1.97
N LEU A 181 3.87 9.24 -2.12
CA LEU A 181 3.19 8.26 -1.28
C LEU A 181 4.21 7.57 -0.39
N VAL A 182 4.01 7.59 0.92
CA VAL A 182 4.84 6.88 1.90
C VAL A 182 4.00 6.00 2.79
N GLY A 183 4.46 4.77 3.05
CA GLY A 183 3.68 3.83 3.85
C GLY A 183 4.44 2.57 4.22
N ALA A 184 3.76 1.70 5.00
CA ALA A 184 4.24 0.37 5.37
C ALA A 184 3.08 -0.62 5.34
N SER A 185 3.03 -1.43 4.29
CA SER A 185 1.97 -2.40 4.05
C SER A 185 2.27 -3.76 4.70
N PRO A 186 1.33 -4.40 5.36
CA PRO A 186 1.47 -5.80 5.77
C PRO A 186 1.23 -6.78 4.61
N GLU A 187 0.62 -6.33 3.50
CA GLU A 187 -0.03 -7.20 2.53
C GLU A 187 0.76 -7.32 1.22
N LEU A 188 1.25 -8.54 0.95
CA LEU A 188 1.80 -8.91 -0.34
C LEU A 188 0.65 -9.22 -1.30
N LEU A 189 0.43 -8.35 -2.30
CA LEU A 189 -0.53 -8.59 -3.37
C LEU A 189 -0.07 -9.78 -4.22
N VAL A 190 1.12 -9.68 -4.79
CA VAL A 190 1.74 -10.76 -5.55
C VAL A 190 3.26 -10.56 -5.68
N ALA A 191 3.99 -11.66 -5.66
CA ALA A 191 5.37 -11.74 -6.11
C ALA A 191 5.50 -12.83 -7.18
N LEU A 192 6.30 -12.57 -8.19
CA LEU A 192 6.72 -13.52 -9.21
C LEU A 192 8.23 -13.62 -9.21
N THR A 193 8.76 -14.84 -9.14
CA THR A 193 10.19 -15.14 -9.28
C THR A 193 10.34 -16.37 -10.15
N GLY A 194 10.81 -16.19 -11.37
CA GLY A 194 10.76 -17.22 -12.41
C GLY A 194 9.33 -17.60 -12.75
N ASP A 195 8.91 -18.82 -12.40
CA ASP A 195 7.54 -19.30 -12.55
C ASP A 195 6.77 -19.38 -11.22
N ARG A 196 7.42 -19.06 -10.09
CA ARG A 196 6.82 -19.12 -8.75
C ARG A 196 6.03 -17.86 -8.43
N VAL A 197 4.74 -18.02 -8.20
CA VAL A 197 3.81 -16.98 -7.75
C VAL A 197 3.57 -17.12 -6.25
N GLU A 198 3.59 -15.99 -5.53
CA GLU A 198 3.30 -15.91 -4.10
C GLU A 198 2.34 -14.76 -3.83
N CYS A 199 1.31 -15.00 -3.00
CA CYS A 199 0.41 -13.97 -2.46
C CYS A 199 0.25 -14.18 -0.96
N LYS A 200 -0.02 -13.11 -0.22
CA LYS A 200 -0.32 -13.20 1.21
C LYS A 200 -1.40 -12.18 1.57
N PRO A 201 -2.66 -12.48 1.22
CA PRO A 201 -3.78 -11.60 1.52
C PRO A 201 -4.08 -11.55 3.02
N PHE A 202 -4.57 -10.38 3.45
CA PHE A 202 -5.01 -10.10 4.81
C PHE A 202 -6.47 -9.64 4.79
N ALA A 203 -7.31 -10.23 5.67
CA ALA A 203 -8.67 -9.74 5.90
C ALA A 203 -9.12 -10.11 7.31
N GLY A 204 -10.03 -9.32 7.86
CA GLY A 204 -10.39 -9.37 9.28
C GLY A 204 -9.31 -8.76 10.16
N SER A 205 -9.69 -8.03 11.19
CA SER A 205 -8.74 -7.41 12.10
C SER A 205 -9.27 -7.30 13.55
N ALA A 206 -8.33 -7.28 14.51
CA ALA A 206 -8.58 -6.98 15.91
C ALA A 206 -7.45 -6.09 16.44
N PRO A 207 -7.72 -5.20 17.41
CA PRO A 207 -6.69 -4.32 17.95
C PRO A 207 -5.62 -5.09 18.72
N ARG A 208 -4.37 -4.63 18.63
CA ARG A 208 -3.30 -5.02 19.55
C ARG A 208 -3.52 -4.37 20.91
N ALA A 209 -3.02 -4.97 21.96
CA ALA A 209 -3.07 -4.41 23.31
C ALA A 209 -1.67 -4.37 23.93
N ALA A 210 -1.44 -3.39 24.82
CA ALA A 210 -0.17 -3.29 25.54
C ALA A 210 -0.02 -4.40 26.60
N ASP A 211 -1.13 -4.83 27.19
CA ASP A 211 -1.15 -5.98 28.11
C ASP A 211 -1.10 -7.30 27.34
N PRO A 212 -0.11 -8.17 27.57
CA PRO A 212 0.09 -9.40 26.82
C PRO A 212 -1.08 -10.40 26.87
N GLU A 213 -1.81 -10.47 28.00
CA GLU A 213 -2.96 -11.37 28.16
C GLU A 213 -4.15 -10.89 27.31
N THR A 214 -4.44 -9.60 27.37
CA THR A 214 -5.46 -8.95 26.55
C THR A 214 -5.11 -9.05 25.05
N ASP A 215 -3.83 -8.84 24.69
CA ASP A 215 -3.38 -8.94 23.30
C ASP A 215 -3.56 -10.35 22.73
N ALA A 216 -3.18 -11.37 23.50
CA ALA A 216 -3.39 -12.77 23.11
C ALA A 216 -4.88 -13.12 23.01
N ALA A 217 -5.72 -12.61 23.93
CA ALA A 217 -7.17 -12.80 23.89
C ALA A 217 -7.80 -12.17 22.65
N ASN A 218 -7.38 -10.95 22.26
CA ASN A 218 -7.84 -10.29 21.03
C ASN A 218 -7.50 -11.10 19.78
N GLY A 219 -6.27 -11.63 19.68
CA GLY A 219 -5.86 -12.49 18.58
C GLY A 219 -6.67 -13.80 18.52
N ALA A 220 -6.90 -14.45 19.68
CA ALA A 220 -7.69 -15.66 19.77
C ALA A 220 -9.17 -15.42 19.39
N ALA A 221 -9.74 -14.31 19.83
CA ALA A 221 -11.11 -13.91 19.49
C ALA A 221 -11.26 -13.66 17.99
N LEU A 222 -10.27 -13.00 17.35
CA LEU A 222 -10.24 -12.82 15.90
C LEU A 222 -10.23 -14.18 15.16
N ALA A 223 -9.36 -15.08 15.56
CA ALA A 223 -9.24 -16.42 14.94
C ALA A 223 -10.54 -17.24 15.09
N ALA A 224 -11.28 -17.08 16.18
CA ALA A 224 -12.55 -17.76 16.44
C ALA A 224 -13.78 -17.05 15.83
N SER A 225 -13.63 -15.79 15.36
CA SER A 225 -14.75 -14.98 14.86
C SER A 225 -15.30 -15.52 13.54
N ALA A 226 -16.56 -16.00 13.53
CA ALA A 226 -17.24 -16.46 12.32
C ALA A 226 -17.36 -15.35 11.27
N LYS A 227 -17.68 -14.11 11.66
CA LYS A 227 -17.74 -12.92 10.79
C LYS A 227 -16.40 -12.70 10.06
N ASN A 228 -15.31 -12.62 10.82
CA ASN A 228 -13.98 -12.35 10.24
C ASN A 228 -13.47 -13.49 9.37
N ARG A 229 -13.76 -14.75 9.75
CA ARG A 229 -13.42 -15.93 8.93
C ARG A 229 -14.20 -15.95 7.61
N HIS A 230 -15.48 -15.60 7.63
CA HIS A 230 -16.30 -15.46 6.42
C HIS A 230 -15.77 -14.35 5.51
N GLU A 231 -15.49 -13.16 6.07
CA GLU A 231 -14.88 -12.06 5.34
C GLU A 231 -13.57 -12.48 4.67
N HIS A 232 -12.71 -13.18 5.41
CA HIS A 232 -11.43 -13.66 4.90
C HIS A 232 -11.61 -14.69 3.79
N GLN A 233 -12.57 -15.62 3.93
CA GLN A 233 -12.86 -16.64 2.93
C GLN A 233 -13.28 -16.02 1.59
N LEU A 234 -14.10 -14.97 1.58
CA LEU A 234 -14.48 -14.26 0.34
C LEU A 234 -13.24 -13.72 -0.40
N VAL A 235 -12.24 -13.24 0.33
CA VAL A 235 -10.96 -12.79 -0.27
C VAL A 235 -10.21 -13.95 -0.90
N ILE A 236 -10.10 -15.08 -0.20
CA ILE A 236 -9.36 -16.26 -0.66
C ILE A 236 -10.02 -16.86 -1.90
N GLU A 237 -11.35 -16.99 -1.93
CA GLU A 237 -12.09 -17.53 -3.07
C GLU A 237 -11.95 -16.66 -4.32
N THR A 238 -11.97 -15.33 -4.15
CA THR A 238 -11.77 -14.39 -5.28
C THR A 238 -10.35 -14.48 -5.83
N ILE A 239 -9.34 -14.53 -4.96
CA ILE A 239 -7.94 -14.69 -5.39
C ILE A 239 -7.74 -16.04 -6.08
N ARG A 240 -8.32 -17.11 -5.54
CA ARG A 240 -8.32 -18.44 -6.19
C ARG A 240 -8.86 -18.35 -7.62
N ALA A 241 -10.06 -17.80 -7.78
CA ALA A 241 -10.72 -17.68 -9.07
C ALA A 241 -9.91 -16.85 -10.08
N ALA A 242 -9.19 -15.81 -9.61
CA ALA A 242 -8.32 -15.00 -10.45
C ALA A 242 -7.02 -15.71 -10.86
N LEU A 243 -6.46 -16.56 -9.99
CA LEU A 243 -5.20 -17.28 -10.25
C LEU A 243 -5.39 -18.61 -11.01
N GLU A 244 -6.50 -19.30 -10.83
CA GLU A 244 -6.76 -20.61 -11.48
C GLU A 244 -6.57 -20.61 -13.02
N PRO A 245 -7.00 -19.58 -13.78
CA PRO A 245 -6.74 -19.54 -15.22
C PRO A 245 -5.29 -19.24 -15.59
N LEU A 246 -4.51 -18.63 -14.69
CA LEU A 246 -3.16 -18.15 -14.94
C LEU A 246 -2.07 -19.11 -14.42
N CYS A 247 -2.41 -19.95 -13.44
CA CYS A 247 -1.45 -20.74 -12.68
C CYS A 247 -1.81 -22.21 -12.61
N ASP A 248 -0.80 -23.04 -12.43
CA ASP A 248 -0.86 -24.44 -12.03
C ASP A 248 -0.40 -24.59 -10.57
N ASP A 249 -0.58 -25.79 -9.99
CA ASP A 249 -0.10 -26.16 -8.65
C ASP A 249 -0.51 -25.14 -7.56
N LEU A 250 -1.74 -24.63 -7.65
CA LEU A 250 -2.26 -23.65 -6.69
C LEU A 250 -2.40 -24.28 -5.30
N SER A 251 -1.58 -23.82 -4.35
CA SER A 251 -1.58 -24.24 -2.96
C SER A 251 -2.05 -23.11 -2.06
N ILE A 252 -3.14 -23.34 -1.36
CA ILE A 252 -3.77 -22.42 -0.42
C ILE A 252 -3.88 -23.13 0.92
N ALA A 253 -3.39 -22.51 2.01
CA ALA A 253 -3.53 -23.09 3.34
C ALA A 253 -5.02 -23.27 3.69
N ALA A 254 -5.37 -24.45 4.26
CA ALA A 254 -6.76 -24.79 4.59
C ALA A 254 -7.35 -23.87 5.66
N GLU A 255 -6.51 -23.40 6.60
CA GLU A 255 -6.92 -22.51 7.68
C GLU A 255 -6.10 -21.23 7.63
N PRO A 256 -6.73 -20.06 7.90
CA PRO A 256 -6.00 -18.81 8.03
C PRO A 256 -5.10 -18.84 9.26
N GLN A 257 -3.98 -18.12 9.15
CA GLN A 257 -3.03 -17.90 10.23
C GLN A 257 -3.26 -16.52 10.84
N LEU A 258 -2.92 -16.35 12.13
CA LEU A 258 -2.81 -15.03 12.73
C LEU A 258 -1.52 -14.37 12.27
N GLY A 259 -1.66 -13.19 11.66
CA GLY A 259 -0.59 -12.25 11.44
C GLY A 259 -0.81 -11.01 12.29
N SER A 260 0.22 -10.20 12.49
CA SER A 260 0.09 -8.93 13.22
C SER A 260 0.93 -7.83 12.59
N THR A 261 0.47 -6.62 12.76
CA THR A 261 1.24 -5.38 12.61
C THR A 261 1.49 -4.78 13.99
N ALA A 262 2.12 -3.62 14.04
CA ALA A 262 2.31 -2.90 15.30
C ALA A 262 0.99 -2.56 16.03
N THR A 263 -0.12 -2.38 15.28
CA THR A 263 -1.38 -1.86 15.83
C THR A 263 -2.54 -2.85 15.79
N VAL A 264 -2.51 -3.85 14.90
CA VAL A 264 -3.64 -4.78 14.70
C VAL A 264 -3.19 -6.21 14.43
N TRP A 265 -4.02 -7.17 14.88
CA TRP A 265 -4.03 -8.56 14.44
C TRP A 265 -4.80 -8.69 13.13
N HIS A 266 -4.42 -9.63 12.28
CA HIS A 266 -5.10 -9.97 11.05
C HIS A 266 -5.16 -11.49 10.85
N LEU A 267 -6.18 -11.95 10.10
CA LEU A 267 -6.13 -13.25 9.47
C LEU A 267 -5.37 -13.14 8.15
N CYS A 268 -4.47 -14.07 7.89
CA CYS A 268 -3.71 -14.15 6.64
C CYS A 268 -3.62 -15.58 6.13
N THR A 269 -3.58 -15.76 4.82
CA THR A 269 -3.44 -17.06 4.18
C THR A 269 -2.34 -16.99 3.12
N PRO A 270 -1.18 -17.62 3.34
CA PRO A 270 -0.19 -17.77 2.29
C PRO A 270 -0.73 -18.58 1.12
N ILE A 271 -0.51 -18.07 -0.09
CA ILE A 271 -0.88 -18.70 -1.35
C ILE A 271 0.37 -18.82 -2.20
N THR A 272 0.60 -20.00 -2.76
CA THR A 272 1.67 -20.23 -3.74
C THR A 272 1.10 -20.94 -4.96
N ALA A 273 1.67 -20.64 -6.12
CA ALA A 273 1.28 -21.25 -7.38
C ALA A 273 2.46 -21.25 -8.35
N ARG A 274 2.30 -21.92 -9.49
CA ARG A 274 3.24 -21.86 -10.58
C ARG A 274 2.58 -21.20 -11.80
N LEU A 275 3.21 -20.17 -12.35
CA LEU A 275 2.73 -19.47 -13.53
C LEU A 275 2.71 -20.43 -14.72
N ARG A 276 1.56 -20.50 -15.42
CA ARG A 276 1.38 -21.38 -16.57
C ARG A 276 2.03 -20.84 -17.83
N ASP A 277 1.83 -19.56 -18.09
CA ASP A 277 2.40 -18.85 -19.23
C ASP A 277 3.51 -17.89 -18.75
N THR A 278 4.76 -18.29 -18.99
CA THR A 278 5.94 -17.53 -18.59
C THR A 278 6.12 -16.21 -19.38
N SER A 279 5.26 -15.90 -20.34
CA SER A 279 5.19 -14.57 -20.96
C SER A 279 4.42 -13.54 -20.11
N SER A 280 3.62 -13.99 -19.14
CA SER A 280 2.97 -13.13 -18.17
C SER A 280 3.96 -12.63 -17.13
N THR A 281 3.77 -11.40 -16.68
CA THR A 281 4.68 -10.69 -15.78
C THR A 281 4.06 -10.43 -14.42
N ALA A 282 4.85 -9.99 -13.44
CA ALA A 282 4.36 -9.58 -12.14
C ALA A 282 3.33 -8.43 -12.22
N ILE A 283 3.43 -7.52 -13.23
CA ILE A 283 2.41 -6.48 -13.46
C ILE A 283 1.10 -7.11 -13.95
N ASP A 284 1.15 -8.09 -14.85
CA ASP A 284 -0.05 -8.77 -15.34
C ASP A 284 -0.79 -9.47 -14.20
N LEU A 285 -0.05 -10.15 -13.32
CA LEU A 285 -0.62 -10.77 -12.12
C LEU A 285 -1.19 -9.73 -11.15
N ALA A 286 -0.48 -8.61 -10.93
CA ALA A 286 -0.99 -7.55 -10.07
C ALA A 286 -2.31 -6.97 -10.60
N LEU A 287 -2.42 -6.71 -11.91
CA LEU A 287 -3.65 -6.24 -12.54
C LEU A 287 -4.79 -7.27 -12.50
N ALA A 288 -4.48 -8.56 -12.60
CA ALA A 288 -5.48 -9.62 -12.51
C ALA A 288 -6.07 -9.78 -11.09
N LEU A 289 -5.29 -9.46 -10.07
CA LEU A 289 -5.69 -9.55 -8.66
C LEU A 289 -6.29 -8.26 -8.10
N HIS A 290 -5.90 -7.11 -8.66
CA HIS A 290 -6.25 -5.80 -8.11
C HIS A 290 -7.55 -5.23 -8.71
N PRO A 291 -8.43 -4.61 -7.88
CA PRO A 291 -8.39 -4.60 -6.42
C PRO A 291 -8.89 -5.91 -5.81
N THR A 292 -8.19 -6.40 -4.79
CA THR A 292 -8.66 -7.59 -4.07
C THR A 292 -9.89 -7.26 -3.22
N PRO A 293 -10.71 -8.24 -2.81
CA PRO A 293 -11.81 -7.99 -1.86
C PRO A 293 -11.36 -7.52 -0.48
N ALA A 294 -10.08 -7.64 -0.15
CA ALA A 294 -9.51 -7.09 1.08
C ALA A 294 -9.54 -5.55 1.11
N VAL A 295 -9.57 -4.90 -0.06
CA VAL A 295 -9.59 -3.43 -0.20
C VAL A 295 -10.75 -2.89 -1.04
N GLY A 296 -11.40 -3.73 -1.83
CA GLY A 296 -12.55 -3.37 -2.67
C GLY A 296 -13.85 -3.99 -2.15
N GLY A 297 -14.12 -5.23 -2.52
CA GLY A 297 -15.31 -5.98 -2.10
C GLY A 297 -15.71 -7.06 -3.09
N VAL A 298 -16.84 -7.71 -2.83
CA VAL A 298 -17.37 -8.84 -3.61
C VAL A 298 -18.84 -8.59 -3.93
N PRO A 299 -19.29 -8.74 -5.19
CA PRO A 299 -18.48 -8.77 -6.41
C PRO A 299 -17.76 -7.44 -6.67
N THR A 300 -16.56 -7.52 -7.22
CA THR A 300 -15.66 -6.35 -7.39
C THR A 300 -16.33 -5.17 -8.06
N LYS A 301 -17.06 -5.37 -9.19
CA LYS A 301 -17.71 -4.30 -9.94
C LYS A 301 -18.78 -3.56 -9.12
N ALA A 302 -19.61 -4.30 -8.38
CA ALA A 302 -20.67 -3.72 -7.53
C ALA A 302 -20.03 -2.93 -6.37
N ALA A 303 -19.00 -3.49 -5.72
CA ALA A 303 -18.27 -2.84 -4.66
C ALA A 303 -17.59 -1.55 -5.13
N MET A 304 -16.93 -1.55 -6.27
CA MET A 304 -16.31 -0.36 -6.86
C MET A 304 -17.33 0.75 -7.14
N GLY A 305 -18.52 0.40 -7.63
CA GLY A 305 -19.61 1.35 -7.83
C GLY A 305 -20.04 2.03 -6.52
N LEU A 306 -20.28 1.26 -5.46
CA LEU A 306 -20.66 1.78 -4.15
C LEU A 306 -19.55 2.61 -3.51
N ILE A 307 -18.29 2.19 -3.61
CA ILE A 307 -17.13 2.95 -3.14
C ILE A 307 -17.07 4.32 -3.82
N THR A 308 -17.21 4.35 -5.14
CA THR A 308 -17.20 5.61 -5.91
C THR A 308 -18.34 6.54 -5.50
N GLU A 309 -19.53 6.00 -5.28
CA GLU A 309 -20.70 6.77 -4.81
C GLU A 309 -20.49 7.38 -3.42
N LEU A 310 -19.95 6.58 -2.47
CA LEU A 310 -19.86 6.99 -1.07
C LEU A 310 -18.59 7.75 -0.73
N GLU A 311 -17.47 7.48 -1.41
CA GLU A 311 -16.16 8.05 -1.07
C GLU A 311 -15.56 8.94 -2.15
N GLY A 312 -15.91 8.71 -3.42
CA GLY A 312 -15.21 9.29 -4.56
C GLY A 312 -13.92 8.54 -4.90
N ASP A 313 -12.91 9.29 -5.38
CA ASP A 313 -11.63 8.73 -5.79
C ASP A 313 -10.71 8.49 -4.59
N ARG A 314 -10.09 7.31 -4.55
CA ARG A 314 -9.09 6.91 -3.55
C ARG A 314 -7.66 7.27 -3.95
N GLY A 315 -7.43 7.61 -5.21
CA GLY A 315 -6.10 7.78 -5.77
C GLY A 315 -5.25 6.52 -5.60
N PHE A 316 -4.10 6.65 -4.94
CA PHE A 316 -3.17 5.55 -4.72
C PHE A 316 -3.39 4.79 -3.39
N TYR A 317 -4.27 5.24 -2.51
CA TYR A 317 -4.65 4.48 -1.33
C TYR A 317 -5.41 3.21 -1.73
N ALA A 318 -5.04 2.07 -1.16
CA ALA A 318 -5.57 0.75 -1.51
C ALA A 318 -5.33 0.34 -2.98
N GLY A 319 -4.41 1.02 -3.66
CA GLY A 319 -3.82 0.61 -4.92
C GLY A 319 -2.70 -0.41 -4.71
N ALA A 320 -1.66 -0.40 -5.53
CA ALA A 320 -0.49 -1.26 -5.35
C ALA A 320 0.82 -0.50 -5.57
N VAL A 321 1.86 -0.84 -4.81
CA VAL A 321 3.22 -0.34 -4.98
C VAL A 321 4.14 -1.50 -5.29
N GLY A 322 5.03 -1.34 -6.28
CA GLY A 322 5.90 -2.45 -6.61
C GLY A 322 6.84 -2.18 -7.77
N TRP A 323 7.36 -3.28 -8.30
CA TRP A 323 8.28 -3.28 -9.42
C TRP A 323 8.10 -4.53 -10.27
N CYS A 324 8.55 -4.44 -11.53
CA CYS A 324 8.66 -5.56 -12.45
C CYS A 324 9.91 -5.38 -13.32
N ASP A 325 10.71 -6.43 -13.49
CA ASP A 325 11.88 -6.40 -14.36
C ASP A 325 11.56 -6.94 -15.77
N ALA A 326 12.54 -6.81 -16.68
CA ALA A 326 12.41 -7.24 -18.07
C ALA A 326 12.30 -8.77 -18.25
N ARG A 327 12.56 -9.58 -17.18
CA ARG A 327 12.34 -11.03 -17.18
C ARG A 327 10.90 -11.39 -16.79
N GLY A 328 10.13 -10.40 -16.31
CA GLY A 328 8.80 -10.57 -15.78
C GLY A 328 8.74 -10.74 -14.26
N ASP A 329 9.90 -10.94 -13.61
CA ASP A 329 9.96 -11.02 -12.14
C ASP A 329 9.54 -9.70 -11.49
N GLY A 330 8.93 -9.78 -10.32
CA GLY A 330 8.52 -8.58 -9.62
C GLY A 330 7.80 -8.82 -8.31
N ARG A 331 7.50 -7.72 -7.64
CA ARG A 331 6.75 -7.71 -6.38
C ARG A 331 5.86 -6.50 -6.29
N TRP A 332 4.61 -6.74 -5.92
CA TRP A 332 3.60 -5.72 -5.70
C TRP A 332 2.96 -5.91 -4.33
N VAL A 333 2.85 -4.85 -3.57
CA VAL A 333 2.20 -4.82 -2.26
C VAL A 333 0.99 -3.89 -2.31
N VAL A 334 -0.06 -4.20 -1.55
CA VAL A 334 -1.24 -3.32 -1.49
C VAL A 334 -0.85 -2.04 -0.75
N SER A 335 -1.15 -0.85 -1.29
CA SER A 335 -0.78 0.43 -0.68
C SER A 335 -1.68 0.78 0.50
N LEU A 336 -1.36 0.21 1.65
CA LEU A 336 -2.04 0.39 2.92
C LEU A 336 -1.12 1.05 3.95
N ARG A 337 -1.72 1.54 5.05
CA ARG A 337 -0.96 2.21 6.13
C ARG A 337 -0.05 3.30 5.58
N CYS A 338 -0.61 4.15 4.73
CA CYS A 338 0.13 5.15 3.97
C CYS A 338 -0.45 6.55 4.10
N ALA A 339 0.37 7.49 3.70
CA ALA A 339 0.02 8.88 3.56
C ALA A 339 0.52 9.44 2.23
N GLN A 340 -0.28 10.26 1.58
CA GLN A 340 0.13 11.06 0.45
C GLN A 340 0.59 12.43 0.96
N LEU A 341 1.80 12.80 0.59
CA LEU A 341 2.43 14.08 0.92
C LEU A 341 2.23 15.07 -0.23
N SER A 342 1.87 16.31 0.08
CA SER A 342 1.79 17.40 -0.90
C SER A 342 3.16 17.75 -1.49
N THR A 343 3.17 18.50 -2.59
CA THR A 343 4.38 18.97 -3.26
C THR A 343 5.29 19.77 -2.34
N ASP A 344 4.71 20.61 -1.47
CA ASP A 344 5.46 21.42 -0.48
C ASP A 344 5.80 20.65 0.81
N ARG A 345 5.40 19.34 0.89
CA ARG A 345 5.59 18.46 2.05
C ARG A 345 4.96 18.96 3.35
N ARG A 346 4.02 19.92 3.30
CA ARG A 346 3.37 20.49 4.49
C ARG A 346 1.98 19.95 4.74
N SER A 347 1.37 19.31 3.77
CA SER A 347 0.06 18.70 3.89
C SER A 347 0.16 17.19 3.69
N VAL A 348 -0.61 16.46 4.49
CA VAL A 348 -0.64 14.98 4.49
C VAL A 348 -2.08 14.52 4.38
N LEU A 349 -2.34 13.57 3.50
CA LEU A 349 -3.61 12.86 3.41
C LEU A 349 -3.38 11.39 3.77
N ALA A 350 -3.82 10.98 4.95
CA ALA A 350 -3.82 9.60 5.41
C ALA A 350 -5.20 8.98 5.23
N ARG A 351 -5.29 7.70 4.83
CA ARG A 351 -6.56 6.97 4.68
C ARG A 351 -6.52 5.65 5.45
N ALA A 352 -7.69 5.24 5.96
CA ALA A 352 -7.89 3.94 6.57
C ALA A 352 -9.30 3.44 6.26
N GLY A 353 -9.45 2.13 6.05
CA GLY A 353 -10.71 1.49 5.73
C GLY A 353 -10.92 0.18 6.49
N GLY A 354 -12.17 -0.25 6.56
CA GLY A 354 -12.63 -1.51 7.13
C GLY A 354 -13.56 -2.27 6.18
N GLY A 355 -13.60 -3.58 6.31
CA GLY A 355 -14.49 -4.45 5.53
C GLY A 355 -15.89 -4.45 6.11
N ILE A 356 -16.88 -4.05 5.32
CA ILE A 356 -18.28 -3.97 5.71
C ILE A 356 -19.03 -5.17 5.11
N VAL A 357 -19.72 -5.88 5.97
CA VAL A 357 -20.70 -6.93 5.66
C VAL A 357 -22.06 -6.54 6.25
N ALA A 358 -23.12 -7.27 5.93
CA ALA A 358 -24.47 -6.92 6.38
C ALA A 358 -24.60 -6.78 7.91
N GLU A 359 -23.80 -7.56 8.65
CA GLU A 359 -23.81 -7.61 10.13
C GLU A 359 -22.79 -6.65 10.78
N SER A 360 -22.11 -5.81 10.01
CA SER A 360 -21.14 -4.85 10.56
C SER A 360 -21.78 -3.82 11.48
N ASP A 361 -21.13 -3.55 12.62
CA ASP A 361 -21.51 -2.48 13.52
C ASP A 361 -20.78 -1.17 13.16
N PRO A 362 -21.50 -0.06 12.90
CA PRO A 362 -20.89 1.18 12.49
C PRO A 362 -19.92 1.80 13.50
N ASP A 363 -20.10 1.59 14.80
CA ASP A 363 -19.21 2.12 15.84
C ASP A 363 -17.92 1.29 15.92
N GLU A 364 -18.02 -0.03 15.79
CA GLU A 364 -16.85 -0.92 15.70
C GLU A 364 -15.98 -0.56 14.47
N GLU A 365 -16.59 -0.33 13.31
CA GLU A 365 -15.88 0.03 12.08
C GLU A 365 -15.19 1.40 12.17
N VAL A 366 -15.81 2.38 12.85
CA VAL A 366 -15.15 3.66 13.16
C VAL A 366 -13.95 3.44 14.09
N ALA A 367 -14.08 2.60 15.11
CA ALA A 367 -13.00 2.28 16.04
C ALA A 367 -11.85 1.56 15.32
N GLU A 368 -12.15 0.62 14.42
CA GLU A 368 -11.18 -0.09 13.61
C GLU A 368 -10.35 0.86 12.73
N THR A 369 -11.01 1.76 11.99
CA THR A 369 -10.29 2.74 11.17
C THR A 369 -9.47 3.71 12.01
N THR A 370 -9.94 4.08 13.21
CA THR A 370 -9.17 4.90 14.17
C THR A 370 -7.88 4.19 14.59
N THR A 371 -7.97 2.92 14.94
CA THR A 371 -6.80 2.09 15.27
C THR A 371 -5.81 2.00 14.11
N LYS A 372 -6.32 1.82 12.88
CA LYS A 372 -5.49 1.74 11.66
C LYS A 372 -4.75 3.04 11.34
N PHE A 373 -5.33 4.20 11.63
CA PHE A 373 -4.63 5.48 11.51
C PHE A 373 -3.42 5.58 12.44
N GLY A 374 -3.43 4.88 13.56
CA GLY A 374 -2.34 4.88 14.55
C GLY A 374 -0.98 4.63 13.93
N THR A 375 -0.87 3.77 12.91
CA THR A 375 0.40 3.50 12.23
C THR A 375 1.02 4.78 11.64
N ILE A 376 0.25 5.56 10.87
CA ILE A 376 0.74 6.80 10.25
C ILE A 376 0.87 7.93 11.27
N LEU A 377 -0.09 8.07 12.20
CA LEU A 377 -0.05 9.13 13.20
C LEU A 377 1.17 9.00 14.12
N ASN A 378 1.49 7.77 14.55
CA ASN A 378 2.69 7.51 15.36
C ASN A 378 3.98 7.82 14.58
N ALA A 379 4.07 7.44 13.30
CA ALA A 379 5.23 7.75 12.47
C ALA A 379 5.41 9.27 12.28
N LEU A 380 4.32 10.03 12.20
CA LEU A 380 4.32 11.49 12.14
C LEU A 380 4.54 12.16 13.49
N GLY A 381 4.54 11.42 14.60
CA GLY A 381 4.67 11.96 15.95
C GLY A 381 3.41 12.67 16.47
N VAL A 382 2.25 12.34 15.91
CA VAL A 382 0.97 12.89 16.38
C VAL A 382 0.46 12.04 17.55
N VAL A 383 0.32 12.66 18.71
CA VAL A 383 -0.28 12.02 19.90
C VAL A 383 -1.80 11.99 19.73
N GLN A 384 -2.39 10.80 19.87
CA GLN A 384 -3.86 10.60 19.84
C GLN A 384 -4.51 10.94 21.17
#